data_83e7d8903fa067dfdf2fd72bbd008f3b
#
_entry.id   83e7d8903fa067dfdf2fd72bbd008f3b
#
_cell.length_a   1.000
_cell.length_b   1.000
_cell.length_c   1.000
_cell.angle_alpha   90.00
_cell.angle_beta   90.00
_cell.angle_gamma   90.00
#
_symmetry.space_group_name_H-M   'P 1'
#
loop_
_entity.id
_entity.type
_entity.pdbx_description
1 polymer ?
#
loop_
_entity_poly.entity_id
_entity_poly.type
_entity_poly.pdbx_seq_one_letter_code
_entity_poly.pdbx_strand_id
1 'polypeptide(L)'
;MYRLIIMLGLLSLLIFTGLLSSLTHSEKSYDLETNNIIYTSNGYIDNKEIVKTLMSEKKFQNLIKENEFVKVETKLKEMKSIEKIDIYFNDKNELGIKLTDRTPIAYLKDLNSLVDINGKVFEKEQPKNDSLPTINGNISEQQILKIINVISAFKKDKFFENKLDEIWFKNDHLYVRIKNLELDVKLGNENKIIDKLKMLKGFYAYQLKSINQTKYKQLDLVYNDRLVAIKK
;
A
#
# COMPACT_ATOMS: atom_id res chain seq x y z
N MET A 1 0.20 -42.69 -60.31
CA MET A 1 0.93 -41.45 -60.61
C MET A 1 0.13 -40.19 -60.22
N TYR A 2 -1.12 -40.02 -60.62
CA TYR A 2 -1.91 -38.81 -60.33
C TYR A 2 -2.14 -38.52 -58.83
N ARG A 3 -2.36 -39.55 -58.00
CA ARG A 3 -2.55 -39.39 -56.53
C ARG A 3 -1.30 -38.88 -55.82
N LEU A 4 -0.12 -39.24 -56.30
CA LEU A 4 1.18 -38.83 -55.75
C LEU A 4 1.42 -37.32 -56.04
N ILE A 5 1.05 -36.87 -57.25
CA ILE A 5 1.19 -35.46 -57.67
C ILE A 5 0.26 -34.57 -56.86
N ILE A 6 -0.98 -35.00 -56.58
CA ILE A 6 -1.95 -34.27 -55.74
C ILE A 6 -1.46 -34.19 -54.28
N MET A 7 -0.89 -35.27 -53.72
CA MET A 7 -0.30 -35.25 -52.38
C MET A 7 0.89 -34.30 -52.26
N LEU A 8 1.78 -34.29 -53.21
CA LEU A 8 2.91 -33.37 -53.25
C LEU A 8 2.46 -31.89 -53.38
N GLY A 9 1.41 -31.65 -54.16
CA GLY A 9 0.82 -30.31 -54.31
C GLY A 9 0.17 -29.81 -52.99
N LEU A 10 -0.53 -30.70 -52.29
CA LEU A 10 -1.11 -30.35 -50.96
C LEU A 10 -0.06 -30.12 -49.90
N LEU A 11 1.04 -30.91 -49.90
CA LEU A 11 2.15 -30.73 -48.97
C LEU A 11 2.90 -29.43 -49.21
N SER A 12 3.11 -29.05 -50.48
CA SER A 12 3.76 -27.77 -50.83
C SER A 12 2.88 -26.58 -50.44
N LEU A 13 1.55 -26.69 -50.56
CA LEU A 13 0.60 -25.65 -50.13
C LEU A 13 0.61 -25.47 -48.62
N LEU A 14 0.66 -26.56 -47.84
CA LEU A 14 0.77 -26.50 -46.36
C LEU A 14 2.08 -25.87 -45.91
N ILE A 15 3.19 -26.21 -46.54
CA ILE A 15 4.50 -25.59 -46.22
C ILE A 15 4.50 -24.10 -46.58
N PHE A 16 3.92 -23.76 -47.72
CA PHE A 16 3.81 -22.36 -48.19
C PHE A 16 2.92 -21.51 -47.27
N THR A 17 1.78 -22.05 -46.82
CA THR A 17 0.92 -21.35 -45.84
C THR A 17 1.58 -21.22 -44.46
N GLY A 18 2.34 -22.23 -44.03
CA GLY A 18 3.16 -22.16 -42.79
C GLY A 18 4.25 -21.08 -42.87
N LEU A 19 4.95 -21.02 -44.00
CA LEU A 19 5.96 -19.97 -44.25
C LEU A 19 5.35 -18.58 -44.36
N LEU A 20 4.22 -18.41 -45.02
CA LEU A 20 3.48 -17.15 -45.07
C LEU A 20 3.02 -16.72 -43.65
N SER A 21 2.52 -17.64 -42.86
CA SER A 21 2.10 -17.35 -41.49
C SER A 21 3.30 -16.90 -40.61
N SER A 22 4.48 -17.50 -40.80
CA SER A 22 5.68 -17.07 -40.07
C SER A 22 6.23 -15.71 -40.53
N LEU A 23 6.05 -15.37 -41.81
CA LEU A 23 6.46 -14.08 -42.36
C LEU A 23 5.48 -12.94 -42.01
N THR A 24 4.20 -13.26 -41.75
CA THR A 24 3.18 -12.27 -41.34
C THR A 24 3.13 -12.04 -39.85
N HIS A 25 3.83 -12.86 -39.04
CA HIS A 25 4.11 -12.54 -37.64
C HIS A 25 5.24 -11.50 -37.58
N SER A 26 4.99 -10.34 -38.11
CA SER A 26 5.75 -9.15 -37.76
C SER A 26 5.57 -8.94 -36.25
N GLU A 27 6.58 -9.24 -35.45
CA GLU A 27 6.62 -8.85 -34.05
C GLU A 27 6.42 -7.34 -34.01
N LYS A 28 5.22 -6.91 -33.59
CA LYS A 28 4.96 -5.50 -33.39
C LYS A 28 5.87 -5.04 -32.24
N SER A 29 6.88 -4.26 -32.56
CA SER A 29 7.69 -3.58 -31.57
C SER A 29 6.89 -2.37 -31.07
N TYR A 30 6.69 -2.29 -29.78
CA TYR A 30 6.02 -1.16 -29.16
C TYR A 30 7.06 -0.20 -28.60
N ASP A 31 6.88 1.09 -28.86
CA ASP A 31 7.60 2.16 -28.19
C ASP A 31 6.72 2.76 -27.11
N LEU A 32 7.26 2.89 -25.89
CA LEU A 32 6.58 3.56 -24.80
C LEU A 32 6.88 5.05 -24.88
N GLU A 33 5.93 5.84 -25.35
CA GLU A 33 6.01 7.28 -25.20
C GLU A 33 5.74 7.67 -23.75
N THR A 34 6.49 8.63 -23.22
CA THR A 34 6.31 9.14 -21.83
C THR A 34 4.92 9.67 -21.55
N ASN A 35 4.17 10.02 -22.59
CA ASN A 35 2.78 10.51 -22.50
C ASN A 35 1.77 9.40 -22.21
N ASN A 36 2.11 8.12 -22.42
CA ASN A 36 1.24 6.97 -22.20
C ASN A 36 1.41 6.36 -20.80
N ILE A 37 2.13 7.05 -19.90
CA ILE A 37 2.33 6.64 -18.53
C ILE A 37 1.35 7.40 -17.65
N ILE A 38 0.37 6.70 -17.08
CA ILE A 38 -0.57 7.26 -16.11
C ILE A 38 -0.08 6.91 -14.71
N TYR A 39 0.30 7.93 -13.96
CA TYR A 39 0.74 7.79 -12.58
C TYR A 39 -0.28 8.41 -11.62
N THR A 40 -0.81 7.60 -10.70
CA THR A 40 -1.75 8.03 -9.66
C THR A 40 -1.03 8.09 -8.33
N SER A 41 -0.64 9.30 -7.91
CA SER A 41 -0.07 9.56 -6.59
C SER A 41 -1.17 9.78 -5.55
N ASN A 42 -0.96 9.26 -4.35
CA ASN A 42 -1.83 9.49 -3.20
C ASN A 42 -1.37 10.67 -2.31
N GLY A 43 -0.35 11.41 -2.74
CA GLY A 43 0.22 12.56 -2.03
C GLY A 43 1.16 12.23 -0.87
N TYR A 44 1.27 10.96 -0.46
CA TYR A 44 2.23 10.53 0.56
C TYR A 44 3.58 10.15 -0.04
N ILE A 45 3.57 9.66 -1.27
CA ILE A 45 4.73 9.16 -1.98
C ILE A 45 4.78 9.88 -3.33
N ASP A 46 5.96 10.25 -3.74
CA ASP A 46 6.18 10.78 -5.08
C ASP A 46 7.23 9.92 -5.79
N ASN A 47 6.76 8.83 -6.38
CA ASN A 47 7.61 7.94 -7.16
C ASN A 47 7.75 8.38 -8.63
N LYS A 48 7.17 9.52 -9.01
CA LYS A 48 7.11 9.95 -10.42
C LYS A 48 8.47 10.04 -11.07
N GLU A 49 9.44 10.66 -10.40
CA GLU A 49 10.80 10.79 -10.91
C GLU A 49 11.54 9.46 -10.99
N ILE A 50 11.34 8.58 -9.98
CA ILE A 50 11.96 7.24 -9.95
C ILE A 50 11.40 6.39 -11.09
N VAL A 51 10.09 6.39 -11.28
CA VAL A 51 9.42 5.68 -12.37
C VAL A 51 9.91 6.19 -13.72
N LYS A 52 9.98 7.50 -13.91
CA LYS A 52 10.48 8.12 -15.14
C LYS A 52 11.93 7.71 -15.43
N THR A 53 12.78 7.71 -14.41
CA THR A 53 14.18 7.27 -14.53
C THR A 53 14.27 5.81 -14.92
N LEU A 54 13.54 4.92 -14.22
CA LEU A 54 13.51 3.49 -14.52
C LEU A 54 13.05 3.22 -15.96
N MET A 55 12.01 3.90 -16.40
CA MET A 55 11.46 3.74 -17.76
C MET A 55 12.38 4.27 -18.85
N SER A 56 13.28 5.20 -18.53
CA SER A 56 14.31 5.70 -19.47
C SER A 56 15.51 4.75 -19.61
N GLU A 57 15.66 3.76 -18.73
CA GLU A 57 16.73 2.78 -18.82
C GLU A 57 16.63 1.95 -20.12
N LYS A 58 17.73 1.83 -20.84
CA LYS A 58 17.80 1.05 -22.08
C LYS A 58 17.34 -0.40 -21.91
N LYS A 59 17.64 -1.01 -20.75
CA LYS A 59 17.23 -2.37 -20.41
C LYS A 59 15.71 -2.49 -20.31
N PHE A 60 15.05 -1.51 -19.68
CA PHE A 60 13.61 -1.47 -19.54
C PHE A 60 12.91 -1.26 -20.90
N GLN A 61 13.43 -0.34 -21.71
CA GLN A 61 12.96 -0.10 -23.08
C GLN A 61 13.06 -1.36 -23.96
N ASN A 62 14.14 -2.13 -23.83
CA ASN A 62 14.29 -3.37 -24.58
C ASN A 62 13.20 -4.41 -24.20
N LEU A 63 12.86 -4.55 -22.90
CA LEU A 63 11.79 -5.44 -22.49
C LEU A 63 10.44 -5.07 -23.13
N ILE A 64 10.17 -3.79 -23.28
CA ILE A 64 8.95 -3.31 -23.95
C ILE A 64 8.98 -3.65 -25.44
N LYS A 65 10.11 -3.39 -26.13
CA LYS A 65 10.28 -3.68 -27.57
C LYS A 65 10.17 -5.17 -27.89
N GLU A 66 10.64 -6.00 -26.97
CA GLU A 66 10.58 -7.47 -27.07
C GLU A 66 9.23 -8.04 -26.60
N ASN A 67 8.25 -7.20 -26.29
CA ASN A 67 6.93 -7.58 -25.78
C ASN A 67 6.94 -8.40 -24.48
N GLU A 68 7.99 -8.25 -23.68
CA GLU A 68 8.19 -8.98 -22.44
C GLU A 68 7.44 -8.31 -21.25
N PHE A 69 6.13 -8.08 -21.39
CA PHE A 69 5.32 -7.30 -20.45
C PHE A 69 5.28 -7.88 -19.04
N VAL A 70 5.38 -9.21 -18.89
CA VAL A 70 5.47 -9.87 -17.58
C VAL A 70 6.75 -9.47 -16.85
N LYS A 71 7.87 -9.34 -17.58
CA LYS A 71 9.14 -8.88 -17.00
C LYS A 71 9.10 -7.40 -16.67
N VAL A 72 8.42 -6.59 -17.50
CA VAL A 72 8.16 -5.17 -17.23
C VAL A 72 7.38 -5.01 -15.93
N GLU A 73 6.28 -5.75 -15.77
CA GLU A 73 5.47 -5.73 -14.55
C GLU A 73 6.27 -6.19 -13.32
N THR A 74 7.04 -7.26 -13.46
CA THR A 74 7.90 -7.78 -12.38
C THR A 74 8.91 -6.72 -11.93
N LYS A 75 9.54 -6.04 -12.88
CA LYS A 75 10.50 -4.98 -12.59
C LYS A 75 9.88 -3.79 -11.86
N LEU A 76 8.68 -3.38 -12.27
CA LEU A 76 7.94 -2.32 -11.58
C LEU A 76 7.47 -2.74 -10.19
N LYS A 77 7.13 -4.02 -9.98
CA LYS A 77 6.77 -4.59 -8.65
C LYS A 77 7.92 -4.63 -7.65
N GLU A 78 9.18 -4.56 -8.12
CA GLU A 78 10.33 -4.38 -7.23
C GLU A 78 10.21 -3.07 -6.41
N MET A 79 9.51 -2.08 -6.93
CA MET A 79 9.16 -0.86 -6.19
C MET A 79 8.03 -1.16 -5.20
N LYS A 80 8.41 -1.50 -3.96
CA LYS A 80 7.45 -1.87 -2.89
C LYS A 80 6.39 -0.80 -2.60
N SER A 81 6.65 0.44 -2.95
CA SER A 81 5.74 1.59 -2.82
C SER A 81 4.61 1.61 -3.85
N ILE A 82 4.69 0.81 -4.91
CA ILE A 82 3.64 0.66 -5.91
C ILE A 82 2.68 -0.44 -5.46
N GLU A 83 1.39 -0.13 -5.46
CA GLU A 83 0.33 -1.07 -5.11
C GLU A 83 -0.18 -1.81 -6.34
N LYS A 84 -0.42 -1.06 -7.44
CA LYS A 84 -1.06 -1.60 -8.63
C LYS A 84 -0.35 -1.15 -9.90
N ILE A 85 -0.22 -2.09 -10.82
CA ILE A 85 0.38 -1.90 -12.14
C ILE A 85 -0.60 -2.48 -13.15
N ASP A 86 -1.07 -1.65 -14.07
CA ASP A 86 -1.91 -2.08 -15.18
C ASP A 86 -1.16 -1.75 -16.49
N ILE A 87 -0.83 -2.76 -17.29
CA ILE A 87 -0.27 -2.61 -18.62
C ILE A 87 -1.41 -2.85 -19.61
N TYR A 88 -1.66 -1.92 -20.52
CA TYR A 88 -2.80 -1.97 -21.42
C TYR A 88 -2.47 -1.38 -22.78
N PHE A 89 -3.29 -1.68 -23.76
CA PHE A 89 -3.29 -1.02 -25.07
C PHE A 89 -4.50 -0.10 -25.15
N ASN A 90 -4.29 1.12 -25.61
CA ASN A 90 -5.37 2.07 -25.85
C ASN A 90 -6.08 1.79 -27.20
N ASP A 91 -7.11 2.56 -27.51
CA ASP A 91 -7.89 2.40 -28.74
C ASP A 91 -7.07 2.62 -30.03
N LYS A 92 -5.93 3.30 -29.94
CA LYS A 92 -4.98 3.49 -31.02
C LYS A 92 -3.92 2.38 -31.11
N ASN A 93 -4.06 1.34 -30.28
CA ASN A 93 -3.08 0.25 -30.14
C ASN A 93 -1.70 0.71 -29.66
N GLU A 94 -1.65 1.81 -28.89
CA GLU A 94 -0.44 2.30 -28.20
C GLU A 94 -0.34 1.67 -26.81
N LEU A 95 0.88 1.32 -26.40
CA LEU A 95 1.14 0.76 -25.08
C LEU A 95 0.98 1.84 -24.01
N GLY A 96 0.18 1.54 -22.98
CA GLY A 96 0.04 2.37 -21.79
C GLY A 96 0.40 1.60 -20.52
N ILE A 97 0.96 2.30 -19.54
CA ILE A 97 1.25 1.77 -18.20
C ILE A 97 0.59 2.68 -17.17
N LYS A 98 -0.31 2.11 -16.37
CA LYS A 98 -0.92 2.81 -15.24
C LYS A 98 -0.35 2.30 -13.95
N LEU A 99 0.18 3.21 -13.14
CA LEU A 99 0.76 2.93 -11.84
C LEU A 99 -0.05 3.61 -10.74
N THR A 100 -0.28 2.89 -9.65
CA THR A 100 -0.97 3.42 -8.48
C THR A 100 -0.09 3.21 -7.25
N ASP A 101 0.19 4.30 -6.53
CA ASP A 101 0.95 4.25 -5.29
C ASP A 101 0.18 3.53 -4.18
N ARG A 102 0.93 2.85 -3.31
CA ARG A 102 0.43 2.24 -2.09
C ARG A 102 0.04 3.32 -1.09
N THR A 103 -1.16 3.20 -0.52
CA THR A 103 -1.67 4.14 0.47
C THR A 103 -1.23 3.75 1.88
N PRO A 104 -0.36 4.54 2.53
CA PRO A 104 0.06 4.25 3.89
C PRO A 104 -1.04 4.57 4.90
N ILE A 105 -1.03 3.85 6.02
CA ILE A 105 -1.92 4.10 7.17
C ILE A 105 -1.16 4.49 8.43
N ALA A 106 0.14 4.18 8.50
CA ALA A 106 1.01 4.56 9.61
C ALA A 106 2.48 4.65 9.18
N TYR A 107 3.28 5.32 10.00
CA TYR A 107 4.72 5.44 9.88
C TYR A 107 5.41 4.61 10.96
N LEU A 108 6.30 3.71 10.56
CA LEU A 108 7.16 2.88 11.42
C LEU A 108 8.45 3.65 11.71
N LYS A 109 8.52 4.30 12.88
CA LYS A 109 9.60 5.23 13.20
C LYS A 109 10.98 4.57 13.22
N ASP A 110 11.10 3.42 13.85
CA ASP A 110 12.39 2.74 14.06
C ASP A 110 12.92 2.10 12.75
N LEU A 111 12.05 1.80 11.80
CA LEU A 111 12.39 1.26 10.49
C LEU A 111 12.46 2.34 9.40
N ASN A 112 12.14 3.59 9.72
CA ASN A 112 12.00 4.68 8.74
C ASN A 112 11.17 4.26 7.52
N SER A 113 10.03 3.61 7.75
CA SER A 113 9.23 2.95 6.73
C SER A 113 7.75 3.26 6.91
N LEU A 114 6.98 3.08 5.84
CA LEU A 114 5.53 3.19 5.84
C LEU A 114 4.89 1.79 5.86
N VAL A 115 3.68 1.68 6.37
CA VAL A 115 2.88 0.46 6.33
C VAL A 115 1.48 0.75 5.79
N ASP A 116 0.97 -0.15 4.93
CA ASP A 116 -0.39 -0.07 4.38
C ASP A 116 -1.40 -0.87 5.20
N ILE A 117 -2.66 -0.82 4.78
CA ILE A 117 -3.78 -1.53 5.40
C ILE A 117 -3.64 -3.07 5.39
N ASN A 118 -2.82 -3.61 4.49
CA ASN A 118 -2.56 -5.04 4.35
C ASN A 118 -1.32 -5.49 5.16
N GLY A 119 -0.67 -4.59 5.88
CA GLY A 119 0.57 -4.86 6.62
C GLY A 119 1.83 -4.85 5.78
N LYS A 120 1.74 -4.44 4.51
CA LYS A 120 2.90 -4.32 3.64
C LYS A 120 3.75 -3.15 4.05
N VAL A 121 4.99 -3.44 4.45
CA VAL A 121 5.99 -2.42 4.80
C VAL A 121 6.76 -2.03 3.54
N PHE A 122 6.95 -0.73 3.34
CA PHE A 122 7.72 -0.18 2.24
C PHE A 122 8.52 1.04 2.70
N GLU A 123 9.73 1.11 2.17
CA GLU A 123 10.68 2.14 2.56
C GLU A 123 10.24 3.50 2.06
N LYS A 124 10.28 4.48 2.92
CA LYS A 124 10.33 5.88 2.57
C LYS A 124 10.73 6.76 3.75
N GLU A 125 11.46 7.82 3.41
CA GLU A 125 11.69 8.97 4.27
C GLU A 125 10.38 9.52 4.83
N GLN A 126 10.47 10.22 5.97
CA GLN A 126 9.32 10.73 6.73
C GLN A 126 8.17 11.21 5.82
N PRO A 127 6.93 10.82 6.12
CA PRO A 127 5.81 11.29 5.35
C PRO A 127 5.76 12.82 5.38
N LYS A 128 5.60 13.44 4.22
CA LYS A 128 5.48 14.90 4.09
C LYS A 128 4.27 15.48 4.87
N ASN A 129 3.44 14.62 5.42
CA ASN A 129 2.20 14.98 6.10
C ASN A 129 2.18 14.38 7.51
N ASP A 130 2.09 15.21 8.55
CA ASP A 130 1.94 14.84 9.96
C ASP A 130 0.60 14.15 10.30
N SER A 131 -0.12 13.67 9.29
CA SER A 131 -1.45 13.08 9.44
C SER A 131 -1.46 11.60 9.79
N LEU A 132 -0.35 10.89 9.56
CA LEU A 132 -0.26 9.47 9.86
C LEU A 132 0.13 9.21 11.31
N PRO A 133 -0.49 8.25 11.99
CA PRO A 133 -0.02 7.81 13.30
C PRO A 133 1.35 7.17 13.21
N THR A 134 2.17 7.39 14.24
CA THR A 134 3.52 6.84 14.34
C THR A 134 3.52 5.57 15.17
N ILE A 135 4.15 4.52 14.67
CA ILE A 135 4.37 3.28 15.40
C ILE A 135 5.80 3.29 15.94
N ASN A 136 5.94 3.19 17.26
CA ASN A 136 7.21 3.21 17.97
C ASN A 136 7.61 1.81 18.45
N GLY A 137 8.88 1.50 18.40
CA GLY A 137 9.46 0.24 18.88
C GLY A 137 9.64 -0.80 17.78
N ASN A 138 10.40 -1.84 18.09
CA ASN A 138 10.60 -2.98 17.18
C ASN A 138 9.33 -3.84 17.18
N ILE A 139 8.61 -3.84 16.07
CA ILE A 139 7.29 -4.44 15.91
C ILE A 139 7.38 -5.67 15.00
N SER A 140 6.89 -6.81 15.48
CA SER A 140 6.76 -8.03 14.66
C SER A 140 5.61 -7.93 13.67
N GLU A 141 5.63 -8.77 12.61
CA GLU A 141 4.54 -8.83 11.62
C GLU A 141 3.17 -9.09 12.26
N GLN A 142 3.11 -9.98 13.26
CA GLN A 142 1.86 -10.25 13.99
C GLN A 142 1.36 -9.04 14.76
N GLN A 143 2.26 -8.25 15.34
CA GLN A 143 1.92 -7.02 16.03
C GLN A 143 1.46 -5.93 15.05
N ILE A 144 2.03 -5.87 13.86
CA ILE A 144 1.60 -4.94 12.79
C ILE A 144 0.11 -5.17 12.48
N LEU A 145 -0.33 -6.42 12.29
CA LEU A 145 -1.74 -6.72 12.02
C LEU A 145 -2.67 -6.27 13.14
N LYS A 146 -2.27 -6.44 14.41
CA LYS A 146 -3.03 -5.93 15.56
C LYS A 146 -3.14 -4.41 15.56
N ILE A 147 -2.04 -3.73 15.26
CA ILE A 147 -2.00 -2.27 15.15
C ILE A 147 -2.92 -1.77 14.03
N ILE A 148 -2.91 -2.45 12.86
CA ILE A 148 -3.77 -2.11 11.73
C ILE A 148 -5.26 -2.16 12.12
N ASN A 149 -5.66 -3.18 12.89
CA ASN A 149 -7.03 -3.28 13.39
C ASN A 149 -7.40 -2.08 14.26
N VAL A 150 -6.49 -1.65 15.13
CA VAL A 150 -6.69 -0.46 15.99
C VAL A 150 -6.78 0.81 15.14
N ILE A 151 -5.83 1.05 14.24
CA ILE A 151 -5.85 2.22 13.35
C ILE A 151 -7.15 2.27 12.54
N SER A 152 -7.59 1.12 12.00
CA SER A 152 -8.83 1.02 11.23
C SER A 152 -10.06 1.36 12.05
N ALA A 153 -10.09 0.95 13.32
CA ALA A 153 -11.18 1.30 14.24
C ALA A 153 -11.21 2.80 14.54
N PHE A 154 -10.04 3.41 14.79
CA PHE A 154 -9.92 4.85 15.01
C PHE A 154 -10.35 5.65 13.77
N LYS A 155 -9.94 5.23 12.57
CA LYS A 155 -10.34 5.88 11.30
C LYS A 155 -11.83 5.80 11.01
N LYS A 156 -12.48 4.69 11.36
CA LYS A 156 -13.94 4.51 11.17
C LYS A 156 -14.77 5.29 12.17
N ASP A 157 -14.20 5.69 13.30
CA ASP A 157 -14.91 6.42 14.34
C ASP A 157 -14.81 7.93 14.09
N LYS A 158 -15.91 8.57 13.73
CA LYS A 158 -15.98 10.01 13.40
C LYS A 158 -15.39 10.93 14.48
N PHE A 159 -15.43 10.52 15.76
CA PHE A 159 -14.87 11.33 16.83
C PHE A 159 -13.35 11.19 16.92
N PHE A 160 -12.80 10.00 16.64
CA PHE A 160 -11.36 9.71 16.75
C PHE A 160 -10.64 9.76 15.41
N GLU A 161 -11.34 9.96 14.31
CA GLU A 161 -10.73 10.14 13.00
C GLU A 161 -9.62 11.20 13.06
N ASN A 162 -8.44 10.87 12.57
CA ASN A 162 -7.23 11.73 12.57
C ASN A 162 -6.69 12.16 13.97
N LYS A 163 -7.20 11.57 15.06
CA LYS A 163 -6.72 11.89 16.41
C LYS A 163 -5.67 10.93 16.95
N LEU A 164 -5.50 9.77 16.34
CA LEU A 164 -4.45 8.82 16.72
C LEU A 164 -3.08 9.42 16.37
N ASP A 165 -2.20 9.47 17.35
CA ASP A 165 -0.87 10.08 17.23
C ASP A 165 0.24 9.03 17.24
N GLU A 166 0.36 8.29 18.34
CA GLU A 166 1.38 7.25 18.50
C GLU A 166 0.78 5.92 18.94
N ILE A 167 1.45 4.82 18.55
CA ILE A 167 1.10 3.45 18.93
C ILE A 167 2.38 2.70 19.26
N TRP A 168 2.37 1.95 20.37
CA TRP A 168 3.52 1.10 20.77
C TRP A 168 3.07 -0.08 21.59
N PHE A 169 3.94 -1.08 21.69
CA PHE A 169 3.82 -2.17 22.65
C PHE A 169 4.74 -1.96 23.86
N LYS A 170 4.24 -2.28 25.03
CA LYS A 170 5.02 -2.32 26.29
C LYS A 170 4.51 -3.49 27.11
N ASN A 171 5.42 -4.45 27.45
CA ASN A 171 5.07 -5.67 28.20
C ASN A 171 3.84 -6.38 27.59
N ASP A 172 3.88 -6.63 26.28
CA ASP A 172 2.82 -7.27 25.48
C ASP A 172 1.45 -6.57 25.50
N HIS A 173 1.39 -5.38 26.05
CA HIS A 173 0.19 -4.56 26.00
C HIS A 173 0.33 -3.45 24.94
N LEU A 174 -0.75 -3.22 24.22
CA LEU A 174 -0.86 -2.15 23.23
C LEU A 174 -1.22 -0.84 23.93
N TYR A 175 -0.49 0.20 23.61
CA TYR A 175 -0.69 1.57 24.07
C TYR A 175 -0.93 2.48 22.88
N VAL A 176 -1.68 3.54 23.10
CA VAL A 176 -1.86 4.61 22.12
C VAL A 176 -1.74 5.98 22.81
N ARG A 177 -1.31 6.97 22.04
CA ARG A 177 -1.42 8.38 22.34
C ARG A 177 -2.39 9.04 21.37
N ILE A 178 -3.19 9.93 21.88
CA ILE A 178 -4.24 10.60 21.11
C ILE A 178 -3.93 12.09 21.12
N LYS A 179 -4.01 12.74 19.96
CA LYS A 179 -3.79 14.18 19.81
C LYS A 179 -4.66 14.96 20.79
N ASN A 180 -4.10 15.96 21.42
CA ASN A 180 -4.76 16.81 22.43
C ASN A 180 -5.16 16.06 23.72
N LEU A 181 -4.61 14.89 23.98
CA LEU A 181 -4.78 14.17 25.24
C LEU A 181 -3.38 13.86 25.83
N GLU A 182 -2.98 14.62 26.84
CA GLU A 182 -1.65 14.56 27.44
C GLU A 182 -1.48 13.35 28.40
N LEU A 183 -1.91 12.17 27.96
CA LEU A 183 -1.79 10.94 28.75
C LEU A 183 -1.73 9.71 27.83
N ASP A 184 -1.13 8.65 28.33
CA ASP A 184 -1.07 7.38 27.63
C ASP A 184 -2.36 6.58 27.84
N VAL A 185 -2.81 5.91 26.79
CA VAL A 185 -3.98 5.03 26.85
C VAL A 185 -3.53 3.59 26.66
N LYS A 186 -3.64 2.80 27.70
CA LYS A 186 -3.38 1.35 27.67
C LYS A 186 -4.61 0.61 27.14
N LEU A 187 -4.55 0.12 25.92
CA LEU A 187 -5.61 -0.67 25.30
C LEU A 187 -5.54 -2.16 25.72
N GLY A 188 -4.34 -2.63 26.07
CA GLY A 188 -4.07 -4.04 26.35
C GLY A 188 -3.90 -4.84 25.06
N ASN A 189 -5.01 -5.17 24.40
CA ASN A 189 -5.04 -5.84 23.11
C ASN A 189 -6.03 -5.15 22.17
N GLU A 190 -6.12 -5.64 20.92
CA GLU A 190 -7.00 -5.12 19.88
C GLU A 190 -8.46 -5.57 20.03
N ASN A 191 -8.74 -6.51 20.94
CA ASN A 191 -10.09 -7.05 21.12
C ASN A 191 -11.05 -5.97 21.66
N LYS A 192 -12.31 -6.04 21.21
CA LYS A 192 -13.37 -5.11 21.63
C LYS A 192 -13.00 -3.63 21.48
N ILE A 193 -12.16 -3.30 20.49
CA ILE A 193 -11.65 -1.94 20.31
C ILE A 193 -12.76 -0.90 20.19
N ILE A 194 -13.89 -1.26 19.57
CA ILE A 194 -15.06 -0.36 19.45
C ILE A 194 -15.62 0.02 20.82
N ASP A 195 -15.71 -0.95 21.76
CA ASP A 195 -16.21 -0.68 23.11
C ASP A 195 -15.21 0.14 23.92
N LYS A 196 -13.91 -0.13 23.74
CA LYS A 196 -12.83 0.70 24.32
C LYS A 196 -12.90 2.15 23.83
N LEU A 197 -13.18 2.36 22.54
CA LEU A 197 -13.38 3.70 21.98
C LEU A 197 -14.62 4.39 22.56
N LYS A 198 -15.73 3.66 22.80
CA LYS A 198 -16.91 4.23 23.48
C LYS A 198 -16.59 4.69 24.91
N MET A 199 -15.87 3.86 25.69
CA MET A 199 -15.43 4.25 27.04
C MET A 199 -14.53 5.48 27.01
N LEU A 200 -13.62 5.54 26.05
CA LEU A 200 -12.71 6.67 25.86
C LEU A 200 -13.47 7.95 25.49
N LYS A 201 -14.52 7.89 24.66
CA LYS A 201 -15.41 9.04 24.41
C LYS A 201 -16.09 9.52 25.68
N GLY A 202 -16.58 8.62 26.51
CA GLY A 202 -17.16 8.95 27.81
C GLY A 202 -16.18 9.72 28.69
N PHE A 203 -14.93 9.29 28.74
CA PHE A 203 -13.87 9.98 29.48
C PHE A 203 -13.58 11.38 28.90
N TYR A 204 -13.51 11.51 27.57
CA TYR A 204 -13.35 12.82 26.90
C TYR A 204 -14.48 13.77 27.28
N ALA A 205 -15.73 13.32 27.23
CA ALA A 205 -16.89 14.14 27.60
C ALA A 205 -16.85 14.56 29.07
N TYR A 206 -16.34 13.70 29.96
CA TYR A 206 -16.12 14.02 31.37
C TYR A 206 -15.01 15.08 31.53
N GLN A 207 -13.88 14.94 30.85
CA GLN A 207 -12.76 15.88 30.94
C GLN A 207 -13.10 17.27 30.41
N LEU A 208 -13.87 17.37 29.34
CA LEU A 208 -14.31 18.68 28.80
C LEU A 208 -15.15 19.48 29.82
N LYS A 209 -15.77 18.81 30.78
CA LYS A 209 -16.55 19.44 31.87
C LYS A 209 -15.71 19.74 33.09
N SER A 210 -14.50 19.21 33.22
CA SER A 210 -13.65 19.39 34.38
C SER A 210 -12.50 20.36 34.13
N ILE A 211 -12.34 21.33 35.03
CA ILE A 211 -11.33 22.41 34.94
C ILE A 211 -9.87 21.88 35.10
N ASN A 212 -9.68 20.63 35.56
CA ASN A 212 -8.37 20.03 35.87
C ASN A 212 -8.00 18.89 34.88
N GLN A 213 -7.60 19.24 33.67
CA GLN A 213 -7.17 18.27 32.64
C GLN A 213 -5.87 17.50 32.98
N THR A 214 -5.04 18.01 33.88
CA THR A 214 -3.67 17.47 34.14
C THR A 214 -3.59 16.43 35.25
N LYS A 215 -4.72 15.97 35.78
CA LYS A 215 -4.79 15.12 36.97
C LYS A 215 -4.36 13.67 36.73
N TYR A 216 -4.46 13.18 35.50
CA TYR A 216 -4.21 11.78 35.16
C TYR A 216 -2.97 11.66 34.27
N LYS A 217 -2.24 10.53 34.45
CA LYS A 217 -1.06 10.19 33.62
C LYS A 217 -1.36 9.08 32.62
N GLN A 218 -2.36 8.23 32.91
CA GLN A 218 -2.69 7.07 32.09
C GLN A 218 -4.16 6.69 32.23
N LEU A 219 -4.74 6.21 31.13
CA LEU A 219 -6.01 5.46 31.14
C LEU A 219 -5.72 3.98 30.88
N ASP A 220 -6.36 3.10 31.64
CA ASP A 220 -6.30 1.66 31.46
C ASP A 220 -7.66 1.12 30.99
N LEU A 221 -7.68 0.55 29.78
CA LEU A 221 -8.86 -0.03 29.10
C LEU A 221 -8.71 -1.54 28.91
N VAL A 222 -7.85 -2.19 29.67
CA VAL A 222 -7.68 -3.65 29.64
C VAL A 222 -8.96 -4.37 30.08
N TYR A 223 -9.70 -3.78 30.98
CA TYR A 223 -10.94 -4.34 31.53
C TYR A 223 -12.10 -4.10 30.55
N ASN A 224 -12.94 -5.13 30.38
CA ASN A 224 -14.00 -5.08 29.35
C ASN A 224 -15.06 -4.01 29.58
N ASP A 225 -15.38 -3.71 30.85
CA ASP A 225 -16.58 -2.92 31.20
C ASP A 225 -16.26 -1.63 31.96
N ARG A 226 -14.98 -1.28 32.11
CA ARG A 226 -14.59 -0.11 32.86
C ARG A 226 -13.28 0.49 32.35
N LEU A 227 -13.20 1.79 32.45
CA LEU A 227 -12.00 2.58 32.26
C LEU A 227 -11.43 2.93 33.64
N VAL A 228 -10.15 2.68 33.85
CA VAL A 228 -9.44 3.08 35.07
C VAL A 228 -8.51 4.25 34.75
N ALA A 229 -8.74 5.39 35.40
CA ALA A 229 -7.89 6.58 35.24
C ALA A 229 -6.85 6.63 36.36
N ILE A 230 -5.58 6.55 36.02
CA ILE A 230 -4.43 6.55 36.93
C ILE A 230 -3.94 7.99 37.12
N LYS A 231 -3.96 8.48 38.36
CA LYS A 231 -3.47 9.82 38.73
C LYS A 231 -1.95 9.91 38.61
N LYS A 232 -1.46 11.14 38.44
CA LYS A 232 -0.04 11.47 38.56
C LYS A 232 0.47 11.28 39.97
#